data_cc98ba2518d2bf45ce8498def24ba52c
#
_entry.id   cc98ba2518d2bf45ce8498def24ba52c
#
_cell.length_a   1.000
_cell.length_b   1.000
_cell.length_c   1.000
_cell.angle_alpha   90.00
_cell.angle_beta   90.00
_cell.angle_gamma   90.00
#
_symmetry.space_group_name_H-M   'P 1'
#
loop_
_entity.id
_entity.type
_entity.pdbx_description
1 polymer ?
#
loop_
_entity_poly.entity_id
_entity_poly.type
_entity_poly.pdbx_seq_one_letter_code
_entity_poly.pdbx_strand_id
1 'polypeptide(L)'
;KDYIQANEDNKLVVALAYLDNYEEALESVEDVRRSLLIALIDRKITKYFSNYDGLVRKLEKDKYFLIMRQSSLEALKEQKFHILEEVKTVNIGNEMNVTLSIGVGLNAATYLQDYEYSRIAIEMALGRGGDQVVIKNGDKITYYGGKAQQMEKTTRVKARVKAQALKEFMSTKERVVVMGHKITDVDALGAAIGIYRAGKTLGKPVHIVVNDPSTSIRPLMAGYMNNPDYEPSMFIDRNQAMELVDDNTVVVVVDTNKPSYTECEELLYMTRTIVVLDHHRRGNEVIQNAVLSYVEPYASSTCEMVAELSLIHISEPTRQEAI
;
A
#
# COMPACT_ATOMS: atom_id res chain seq x y z
N LYS A 1 -21.47 -41.87 -8.39
CA LYS A 1 -21.37 -40.36 -8.29
C LYS A 1 -21.37 -39.91 -6.84
N ASP A 2 -22.30 -40.45 -6.02
CA ASP A 2 -22.49 -40.00 -4.61
C ASP A 2 -21.27 -40.26 -3.71
N TYR A 3 -20.55 -41.38 -3.91
CA TYR A 3 -19.38 -41.72 -3.12
C TYR A 3 -18.17 -40.80 -3.43
N ILE A 4 -17.98 -40.42 -4.69
CA ILE A 4 -16.93 -39.52 -5.11
C ILE A 4 -17.20 -38.11 -4.57
N GLN A 5 -18.47 -37.66 -4.66
CA GLN A 5 -18.90 -36.37 -4.13
C GLN A 5 -18.70 -36.29 -2.61
N ALA A 6 -19.13 -37.30 -1.86
CA ALA A 6 -18.97 -37.38 -0.43
C ALA A 6 -17.48 -37.39 0.01
N ASN A 7 -16.60 -37.95 -0.81
CA ASN A 7 -15.17 -37.96 -0.54
C ASN A 7 -14.53 -36.60 -0.83
N GLU A 8 -14.99 -35.89 -1.84
CA GLU A 8 -14.56 -34.52 -2.14
C GLU A 8 -15.01 -33.53 -1.05
N ASP A 9 -16.29 -33.62 -0.63
CA ASP A 9 -16.89 -32.75 0.39
C ASP A 9 -16.18 -32.86 1.75
N ASN A 10 -15.57 -34.00 2.04
CA ASN A 10 -14.82 -34.27 3.26
C ASN A 10 -13.32 -33.90 3.22
N LYS A 11 -12.78 -33.51 2.05
CA LYS A 11 -11.39 -33.03 1.99
C LYS A 11 -11.22 -31.81 2.88
N LEU A 12 -10.05 -31.71 3.50
CA LEU A 12 -9.71 -30.58 4.32
C LEU A 12 -9.11 -29.47 3.43
N VAL A 13 -9.41 -28.25 3.83
CA VAL A 13 -8.93 -27.02 3.21
C VAL A 13 -8.14 -26.25 4.25
N VAL A 14 -7.01 -25.72 3.84
CA VAL A 14 -6.13 -24.90 4.69
C VAL A 14 -6.32 -23.42 4.33
N ALA A 15 -6.45 -22.56 5.35
CA ALA A 15 -6.50 -21.14 5.15
C ALA A 15 -5.70 -20.37 6.20
N LEU A 16 -5.25 -19.20 5.82
CA LEU A 16 -4.65 -18.18 6.67
C LEU A 16 -5.54 -16.95 6.67
N ALA A 17 -5.75 -16.34 7.82
CA ALA A 17 -6.50 -15.11 7.94
C ALA A 17 -5.69 -14.08 8.74
N TYR A 18 -5.50 -12.90 8.16
CA TYR A 18 -4.68 -11.83 8.74
C TYR A 18 -5.52 -10.57 8.90
N LEU A 19 -5.36 -9.90 10.03
CA LEU A 19 -5.92 -8.57 10.24
C LEU A 19 -5.02 -7.55 9.56
N ASP A 20 -5.52 -6.86 8.55
CA ASP A 20 -4.70 -6.03 7.66
C ASP A 20 -4.15 -4.76 8.36
N ASN A 21 -4.89 -4.22 9.31
CA ASN A 21 -4.61 -2.93 9.97
C ASN A 21 -4.64 -3.06 11.50
N TYR A 22 -4.07 -4.14 12.02
CA TYR A 22 -4.16 -4.49 13.44
C TYR A 22 -3.54 -3.43 14.35
N GLU A 23 -2.31 -3.00 14.08
CA GLU A 23 -1.60 -2.05 14.94
C GLU A 23 -2.28 -0.67 14.88
N GLU A 24 -2.66 -0.20 13.69
CA GLU A 24 -3.34 1.09 13.53
C GLU A 24 -4.70 1.13 14.21
N ALA A 25 -5.46 0.02 14.15
CA ALA A 25 -6.72 -0.08 14.84
C ALA A 25 -6.55 -0.05 16.37
N LEU A 26 -5.48 -0.65 16.89
CA LEU A 26 -5.15 -0.61 18.33
C LEU A 26 -4.63 0.76 18.78
N GLU A 27 -3.83 1.43 17.97
CA GLU A 27 -3.33 2.79 18.27
C GLU A 27 -4.47 3.81 18.36
N SER A 28 -5.55 3.60 17.61
CA SER A 28 -6.73 4.47 17.64
C SER A 28 -7.61 4.31 18.86
N VAL A 29 -7.28 3.38 19.77
CA VAL A 29 -8.08 3.06 20.97
C VAL A 29 -7.25 3.27 22.23
N GLU A 30 -7.89 3.79 23.29
CA GLU A 30 -7.28 3.92 24.61
C GLU A 30 -6.74 2.56 25.12
N ASP A 31 -5.60 2.57 25.78
CA ASP A 31 -4.88 1.35 26.24
C ASP A 31 -5.77 0.34 26.97
N VAL A 32 -6.67 0.85 27.82
CA VAL A 32 -7.61 0.00 28.60
C VAL A 32 -8.57 -0.77 27.68
N ARG A 33 -8.90 -0.24 26.52
CA ARG A 33 -9.86 -0.83 25.58
C ARG A 33 -9.19 -1.74 24.54
N ARG A 34 -7.87 -1.66 24.35
CA ARG A 34 -7.14 -2.48 23.37
C ARG A 34 -7.35 -3.97 23.57
N SER A 35 -7.25 -4.44 24.82
CA SER A 35 -7.47 -5.86 25.15
C SER A 35 -8.91 -6.31 24.84
N LEU A 36 -9.89 -5.42 25.03
CA LEU A 36 -11.28 -5.70 24.72
C LEU A 36 -11.49 -5.79 23.19
N LEU A 37 -10.91 -4.87 22.41
CA LEU A 37 -10.97 -4.91 20.94
C LEU A 37 -10.42 -6.24 20.41
N ILE A 38 -9.26 -6.65 20.88
CA ILE A 38 -8.63 -7.92 20.51
C ILE A 38 -9.56 -9.10 20.82
N ALA A 39 -10.09 -9.15 22.04
CA ALA A 39 -10.97 -10.23 22.47
C ALA A 39 -12.27 -10.32 21.64
N LEU A 40 -12.84 -9.17 21.26
CA LEU A 40 -14.04 -9.13 20.42
C LEU A 40 -13.76 -9.61 19.00
N ILE A 41 -12.61 -9.22 18.41
CA ILE A 41 -12.18 -9.68 17.08
C ILE A 41 -11.95 -11.19 17.12
N ASP A 42 -11.15 -11.68 18.07
CA ASP A 42 -10.86 -13.11 18.25
C ASP A 42 -12.13 -13.93 18.38
N ARG A 43 -13.06 -13.47 19.23
CA ARG A 43 -14.35 -14.13 19.41
C ARG A 43 -15.18 -14.14 18.14
N LYS A 44 -15.19 -13.04 17.39
CA LYS A 44 -15.96 -12.92 16.15
C LYS A 44 -15.44 -13.89 15.08
N ILE A 45 -14.13 -13.90 14.84
CA ILE A 45 -13.48 -14.81 13.87
C ILE A 45 -13.72 -16.26 14.27
N THR A 46 -13.43 -16.62 15.52
CA THR A 46 -13.58 -17.99 16.00
C THR A 46 -15.03 -18.47 15.92
N LYS A 47 -15.99 -17.65 16.38
CA LYS A 47 -17.41 -17.99 16.32
C LYS A 47 -17.90 -18.16 14.88
N TYR A 48 -17.49 -17.26 13.98
CA TYR A 48 -17.91 -17.33 12.59
C TYR A 48 -17.50 -18.65 11.95
N PHE A 49 -16.22 -19.00 11.99
CA PHE A 49 -15.71 -20.22 11.36
C PHE A 49 -16.20 -21.49 12.08
N SER A 50 -16.44 -21.44 13.38
CA SER A 50 -17.03 -22.58 14.13
C SER A 50 -18.44 -22.91 13.64
N ASN A 51 -19.21 -21.95 13.14
CA ASN A 51 -20.53 -22.20 12.56
C ASN A 51 -20.46 -23.00 11.22
N TYR A 52 -19.26 -23.12 10.66
CA TYR A 52 -18.96 -23.88 9.42
C TYR A 52 -18.04 -25.07 9.73
N ASP A 53 -18.06 -25.62 10.93
CA ASP A 53 -17.19 -26.72 11.37
C ASP A 53 -15.68 -26.42 11.17
N GLY A 54 -15.32 -25.15 11.10
CA GLY A 54 -13.94 -24.70 10.94
C GLY A 54 -13.19 -24.66 12.27
N LEU A 55 -11.98 -25.17 12.27
CA LEU A 55 -11.04 -25.02 13.38
C LEU A 55 -10.20 -23.77 13.18
N VAL A 56 -10.16 -22.92 14.21
CA VAL A 56 -9.39 -21.67 14.21
C VAL A 56 -8.30 -21.76 15.26
N ARG A 57 -7.07 -21.46 14.88
CA ARG A 57 -5.95 -21.30 15.79
C ARG A 57 -5.25 -19.97 15.56
N LYS A 58 -5.16 -19.15 16.58
CA LYS A 58 -4.36 -17.94 16.56
C LYS A 58 -2.88 -18.30 16.57
N LEU A 59 -2.12 -17.81 15.59
CA LEU A 59 -0.67 -18.04 15.47
C LEU A 59 0.13 -16.88 16.08
N GLU A 60 -0.26 -15.66 15.72
CA GLU A 60 0.34 -14.40 16.16
C GLU A 60 -0.77 -13.42 16.60
N LYS A 61 -0.40 -12.20 16.95
CA LYS A 61 -1.33 -11.18 17.42
C LYS A 61 -2.47 -10.91 16.43
N ASP A 62 -2.16 -10.92 15.16
CA ASP A 62 -2.99 -10.53 14.01
C ASP A 62 -3.22 -11.67 13.01
N LYS A 63 -2.67 -12.88 13.26
CA LYS A 63 -2.68 -13.98 12.30
C LYS A 63 -3.36 -15.22 12.85
N TYR A 64 -4.22 -15.83 12.03
CA TYR A 64 -4.97 -17.03 12.35
C TYR A 64 -4.73 -18.09 11.29
N PHE A 65 -4.66 -19.33 11.75
CA PHE A 65 -4.65 -20.54 10.94
C PHE A 65 -6.02 -21.19 11.01
N LEU A 66 -6.52 -21.61 9.86
CA LEU A 66 -7.85 -22.18 9.71
C LEU A 66 -7.78 -23.52 8.98
N ILE A 67 -8.54 -24.49 9.47
CA ILE A 67 -8.79 -25.76 8.78
C ILE A 67 -10.30 -25.97 8.72
N MET A 68 -10.84 -26.29 7.56
CA MET A 68 -12.26 -26.57 7.37
C MET A 68 -12.44 -27.65 6.30
N ARG A 69 -13.65 -28.17 6.18
CA ARG A 69 -14.00 -29.09 5.09
C ARG A 69 -14.24 -28.31 3.80
N GLN A 70 -14.08 -28.97 2.67
CA GLN A 70 -14.36 -28.34 1.36
C GLN A 70 -15.84 -27.94 1.24
N SER A 71 -16.76 -28.73 1.79
CA SER A 71 -18.20 -28.38 1.85
C SER A 71 -18.44 -27.07 2.61
N SER A 72 -17.72 -26.84 3.69
CA SER A 72 -17.79 -25.58 4.45
C SER A 72 -17.24 -24.39 3.64
N LEU A 73 -16.17 -24.61 2.88
CA LEU A 73 -15.65 -23.58 1.97
C LEU A 73 -16.66 -23.21 0.90
N GLU A 74 -17.37 -24.17 0.31
CA GLU A 74 -18.41 -23.87 -0.69
C GLU A 74 -19.56 -23.03 -0.07
N ALA A 75 -20.02 -23.36 1.14
CA ALA A 75 -21.01 -22.56 1.87
C ALA A 75 -20.50 -21.12 2.13
N LEU A 76 -19.21 -20.94 2.47
CA LEU A 76 -18.61 -19.62 2.65
C LEU A 76 -18.53 -18.84 1.33
N LYS A 77 -18.27 -19.50 0.19
CA LYS A 77 -18.29 -18.89 -1.13
C LYS A 77 -19.68 -18.39 -1.52
N GLU A 78 -20.72 -19.18 -1.27
CA GLU A 78 -22.12 -18.77 -1.53
C GLU A 78 -22.49 -17.50 -0.79
N GLN A 79 -22.03 -17.37 0.44
CA GLN A 79 -22.21 -16.16 1.28
C GLN A 79 -21.17 -15.06 0.99
N LYS A 80 -20.33 -15.24 -0.03
CA LYS A 80 -19.28 -14.30 -0.41
C LYS A 80 -18.38 -13.88 0.75
N PHE A 81 -18.13 -14.82 1.67
CA PHE A 81 -17.29 -14.58 2.85
C PHE A 81 -17.75 -13.36 3.68
N HIS A 82 -19.00 -13.38 4.12
CA HIS A 82 -19.59 -12.27 4.90
C HIS A 82 -18.79 -11.87 6.14
N ILE A 83 -17.87 -12.73 6.63
CA ILE A 83 -16.95 -12.42 7.72
C ILE A 83 -16.16 -11.12 7.50
N LEU A 84 -15.83 -10.80 6.24
CA LEU A 84 -15.11 -9.56 5.92
C LEU A 84 -15.91 -8.32 6.38
N GLU A 85 -17.22 -8.34 6.19
CA GLU A 85 -18.09 -7.25 6.65
C GLU A 85 -18.35 -7.33 8.15
N GLU A 86 -18.49 -8.54 8.70
CA GLU A 86 -18.72 -8.70 10.12
C GLU A 86 -17.57 -8.20 11.00
N VAL A 87 -16.30 -8.41 10.57
CA VAL A 87 -15.14 -7.92 11.32
C VAL A 87 -15.12 -6.40 11.38
N LYS A 88 -15.51 -5.71 10.31
CA LYS A 88 -15.60 -4.25 10.26
C LYS A 88 -16.62 -3.66 11.25
N THR A 89 -17.62 -4.45 11.67
CA THR A 89 -18.61 -3.99 12.64
C THR A 89 -18.10 -3.97 14.08
N VAL A 90 -16.91 -4.51 14.35
CA VAL A 90 -16.31 -4.45 15.67
C VAL A 90 -15.83 -3.03 15.96
N ASN A 91 -16.59 -2.31 16.75
CA ASN A 91 -16.29 -0.93 17.13
C ASN A 91 -16.52 -0.73 18.64
N ILE A 92 -15.51 -0.23 19.32
CA ILE A 92 -15.54 0.15 20.74
C ILE A 92 -14.98 1.56 20.95
N GLY A 93 -15.04 2.39 19.90
CA GLY A 93 -14.46 3.73 19.87
C GLY A 93 -13.17 3.79 19.04
N ASN A 94 -12.84 2.73 18.27
CA ASN A 94 -11.76 2.77 17.31
C ASN A 94 -12.14 3.68 16.13
N GLU A 95 -11.21 4.56 15.75
CA GLU A 95 -11.39 5.50 14.62
C GLU A 95 -11.37 4.77 13.27
N MET A 96 -10.69 3.63 13.21
CA MET A 96 -10.55 2.82 12.01
C MET A 96 -11.25 1.46 12.18
N ASN A 97 -11.99 1.05 11.16
CA ASN A 97 -12.55 -0.29 11.11
C ASN A 97 -11.45 -1.32 10.90
N VAL A 98 -11.52 -2.41 11.63
CA VAL A 98 -10.63 -3.56 11.43
C VAL A 98 -10.99 -4.25 10.11
N THR A 99 -10.01 -4.57 9.27
CA THR A 99 -10.18 -5.34 8.04
C THR A 99 -9.47 -6.68 8.11
N LEU A 100 -9.95 -7.65 7.35
CA LEU A 100 -9.48 -9.03 7.36
C LEU A 100 -9.17 -9.48 5.94
N SER A 101 -8.00 -10.08 5.76
CA SER A 101 -7.66 -10.81 4.53
C SER A 101 -7.59 -12.30 4.80
N ILE A 102 -8.02 -13.12 3.83
CA ILE A 102 -8.00 -14.59 3.94
C ILE A 102 -7.37 -15.18 2.68
N GLY A 103 -6.34 -16.00 2.87
CA GLY A 103 -5.75 -16.82 1.82
C GLY A 103 -6.12 -18.28 1.99
N VAL A 104 -6.70 -18.91 0.97
CA VAL A 104 -7.14 -20.30 1.00
C VAL A 104 -6.36 -21.13 0.01
N GLY A 105 -5.85 -22.27 0.44
CA GLY A 105 -5.18 -23.28 -0.38
C GLY A 105 -5.93 -24.59 -0.37
N LEU A 106 -6.13 -25.19 -1.54
CA LEU A 106 -6.80 -26.47 -1.65
C LEU A 106 -6.39 -27.25 -2.92
N ASN A 107 -6.65 -28.58 -2.88
CA ASN A 107 -6.45 -29.52 -3.99
C ASN A 107 -5.00 -29.64 -4.48
N ALA A 108 -4.02 -29.32 -3.66
CA ALA A 108 -2.63 -29.70 -3.90
C ALA A 108 -2.41 -31.21 -3.63
N ALA A 109 -1.22 -31.72 -3.90
CA ALA A 109 -0.91 -33.11 -3.67
C ALA A 109 -0.81 -33.49 -2.17
N THR A 110 -0.52 -32.51 -1.31
CA THR A 110 -0.44 -32.68 0.14
C THR A 110 -1.00 -31.46 0.88
N TYR A 111 -1.43 -31.62 2.14
CA TYR A 111 -1.86 -30.50 2.98
C TYR A 111 -0.76 -29.47 3.26
N LEU A 112 0.51 -29.89 3.23
CA LEU A 112 1.63 -28.94 3.32
C LEU A 112 1.68 -28.01 2.09
N GLN A 113 1.43 -28.56 0.91
CA GLN A 113 1.32 -27.74 -0.31
C GLN A 113 0.05 -26.88 -0.32
N ASP A 114 -1.08 -27.36 0.25
CA ASP A 114 -2.26 -26.53 0.46
C ASP A 114 -1.94 -25.35 1.39
N TYR A 115 -1.12 -25.57 2.42
CA TYR A 115 -0.62 -24.49 3.27
C TYR A 115 0.25 -23.50 2.49
N GLU A 116 1.16 -23.95 1.64
CA GLU A 116 1.94 -23.05 0.76
C GLU A 116 1.03 -22.28 -0.22
N TYR A 117 -0.01 -22.92 -0.75
CA TYR A 117 -1.01 -22.24 -1.56
C TYR A 117 -1.77 -21.16 -0.76
N SER A 118 -2.10 -21.44 0.50
CA SER A 118 -2.73 -20.43 1.37
C SER A 118 -1.81 -19.26 1.66
N ARG A 119 -0.48 -19.48 1.80
CA ARG A 119 0.52 -18.41 1.94
C ARG A 119 0.58 -17.53 0.70
N ILE A 120 0.68 -18.13 -0.49
CA ILE A 120 0.66 -17.39 -1.75
C ILE A 120 -0.63 -16.57 -1.86
N ALA A 121 -1.77 -17.19 -1.53
CA ALA A 121 -3.07 -16.54 -1.62
C ALA A 121 -3.21 -15.36 -0.66
N ILE A 122 -2.72 -15.47 0.58
CA ILE A 122 -2.77 -14.36 1.56
C ILE A 122 -1.85 -13.20 1.13
N GLU A 123 -0.66 -13.49 0.62
CA GLU A 123 0.24 -12.48 0.08
C GLU A 123 -0.39 -11.73 -1.10
N MET A 124 -1.10 -12.45 -1.98
CA MET A 124 -1.86 -11.82 -3.07
C MET A 124 -3.01 -10.96 -2.56
N ALA A 125 -3.70 -11.37 -1.49
CA ALA A 125 -4.75 -10.57 -0.87
C ALA A 125 -4.18 -9.27 -0.30
N LEU A 126 -3.09 -9.35 0.45
CA LEU A 126 -2.42 -8.19 1.05
C LEU A 126 -1.83 -7.26 -0.01
N GLY A 127 -1.15 -7.80 -1.03
CA GLY A 127 -0.59 -7.04 -2.14
C GLY A 127 -1.63 -6.30 -2.99
N ARG A 128 -2.93 -6.68 -2.89
CA ARG A 128 -4.06 -5.99 -3.53
C ARG A 128 -4.80 -5.03 -2.58
N GLY A 129 -4.23 -4.76 -1.42
CA GLY A 129 -4.76 -3.83 -0.45
C GLY A 129 -5.60 -4.44 0.68
N GLY A 130 -5.63 -5.76 0.80
CA GLY A 130 -6.36 -6.44 1.87
C GLY A 130 -7.89 -6.44 1.70
N ASP A 131 -8.59 -6.72 2.82
CA ASP A 131 -10.07 -6.75 2.90
C ASP A 131 -10.71 -7.70 1.86
N GLN A 132 -10.10 -8.86 1.63
CA GLN A 132 -10.54 -9.81 0.61
C GLN A 132 -10.13 -11.25 0.93
N VAL A 133 -10.76 -12.17 0.23
CA VAL A 133 -10.40 -13.59 0.23
C VAL A 133 -9.82 -13.96 -1.12
N VAL A 134 -8.68 -14.60 -1.12
CA VAL A 134 -8.04 -15.19 -2.29
C VAL A 134 -7.99 -16.70 -2.12
N ILE A 135 -8.46 -17.42 -3.12
CA ILE A 135 -8.46 -18.90 -3.14
C ILE A 135 -7.54 -19.36 -4.25
N LYS A 136 -6.52 -20.13 -3.89
CA LYS A 136 -5.63 -20.83 -4.82
C LYS A 136 -5.99 -22.31 -4.87
N ASN A 137 -6.42 -22.75 -6.04
CA ASN A 137 -6.77 -24.14 -6.35
C ASN A 137 -5.94 -24.60 -7.57
N GLY A 138 -4.80 -25.21 -7.33
CA GLY A 138 -3.81 -25.47 -8.37
C GLY A 138 -3.36 -24.15 -9.00
N ASP A 139 -3.52 -24.02 -10.33
CA ASP A 139 -3.18 -22.81 -11.07
C ASP A 139 -4.31 -21.77 -11.07
N LYS A 140 -5.51 -22.17 -10.64
CA LYS A 140 -6.68 -21.28 -10.63
C LYS A 140 -6.68 -20.43 -9.36
N ILE A 141 -6.82 -19.11 -9.54
CA ILE A 141 -6.95 -18.13 -8.46
C ILE A 141 -8.32 -17.47 -8.56
N THR A 142 -9.02 -17.38 -7.44
CA THR A 142 -10.35 -16.77 -7.35
C THR A 142 -10.36 -15.75 -6.20
N TYR A 143 -11.02 -14.61 -6.42
CA TYR A 143 -11.11 -13.51 -5.47
C TYR A 143 -12.54 -13.29 -4.99
N TYR A 144 -12.71 -13.00 -3.69
CA TYR A 144 -13.98 -12.63 -3.07
C TYR A 144 -13.75 -11.41 -2.17
N GLY A 145 -14.74 -10.51 -2.13
CA GLY A 145 -14.55 -9.23 -1.42
C GLY A 145 -13.60 -8.33 -2.19
N GLY A 146 -13.08 -7.33 -1.51
CA GLY A 146 -12.22 -6.32 -2.13
C GLY A 146 -13.01 -5.46 -3.14
N LYS A 147 -12.80 -4.16 -3.13
CA LYS A 147 -13.40 -3.24 -4.13
C LYS A 147 -12.67 -3.28 -5.48
N ALA A 148 -11.91 -4.34 -5.75
CA ALA A 148 -10.89 -4.40 -6.80
C ALA A 148 -11.39 -4.13 -8.24
N GLN A 149 -12.60 -4.55 -8.62
CA GLN A 149 -13.09 -4.32 -10.00
C GLN A 149 -13.56 -2.88 -10.25
N GLN A 150 -14.07 -2.18 -9.22
CA GLN A 150 -14.42 -0.77 -9.35
C GLN A 150 -13.22 0.15 -9.08
N MET A 151 -12.28 -0.29 -8.24
CA MET A 151 -11.07 0.48 -7.92
C MET A 151 -10.11 0.58 -9.11
N GLU A 152 -9.88 -0.47 -9.88
CA GLU A 152 -8.93 -0.42 -11.00
C GLU A 152 -9.28 0.65 -12.05
N LYS A 153 -10.57 0.79 -12.40
CA LYS A 153 -11.03 1.89 -13.29
C LYS A 153 -10.98 3.25 -12.61
N THR A 154 -11.33 3.33 -11.33
CA THR A 154 -11.34 4.59 -10.56
C THR A 154 -9.92 5.04 -10.24
N THR A 155 -9.00 4.11 -9.96
CA THR A 155 -7.59 4.40 -9.66
C THR A 155 -6.88 4.98 -10.87
N ARG A 156 -7.04 4.40 -12.06
CA ARG A 156 -6.45 4.95 -13.31
C ARG A 156 -6.96 6.34 -13.66
N VAL A 157 -8.27 6.61 -13.45
CA VAL A 157 -8.83 7.96 -13.66
C VAL A 157 -8.28 8.93 -12.62
N LYS A 158 -8.21 8.53 -11.35
CA LYS A 158 -7.59 9.33 -10.29
C LYS A 158 -6.11 9.59 -10.57
N ALA A 159 -5.35 8.56 -10.92
CA ALA A 159 -3.93 8.68 -11.26
C ALA A 159 -3.73 9.68 -12.40
N ARG A 160 -4.55 9.61 -13.47
CA ARG A 160 -4.50 10.57 -14.58
C ARG A 160 -4.75 12.01 -14.13
N VAL A 161 -5.77 12.25 -13.32
CA VAL A 161 -6.09 13.59 -12.79
C VAL A 161 -4.95 14.09 -11.89
N LYS A 162 -4.40 13.24 -11.03
CA LYS A 162 -3.28 13.58 -10.14
C LYS A 162 -1.99 13.84 -10.92
N ALA A 163 -1.71 13.03 -11.96
CA ALA A 163 -0.57 13.23 -12.85
C ALA A 163 -0.66 14.57 -13.61
N GLN A 164 -1.84 14.90 -14.12
CA GLN A 164 -2.06 16.18 -14.80
C GLN A 164 -1.87 17.39 -13.85
N ALA A 165 -2.40 17.28 -12.62
CA ALA A 165 -2.20 18.32 -11.60
C ALA A 165 -0.72 18.45 -11.19
N LEU A 166 -0.01 17.33 -10.97
CA LEU A 166 1.42 17.33 -10.70
C LEU A 166 2.21 17.98 -11.84
N LYS A 167 1.94 17.60 -13.08
CA LYS A 167 2.54 18.20 -14.29
C LYS A 167 2.33 19.71 -14.33
N GLU A 168 1.14 20.17 -14.03
CA GLU A 168 0.80 21.62 -14.02
C GLU A 168 1.60 22.34 -12.93
N PHE A 169 1.64 21.84 -11.69
CA PHE A 169 2.44 22.44 -10.63
C PHE A 169 3.93 22.49 -10.99
N MET A 170 4.49 21.40 -11.51
CA MET A 170 5.89 21.37 -11.93
C MET A 170 6.17 22.34 -13.11
N SER A 171 5.22 22.48 -14.05
CA SER A 171 5.39 23.35 -15.22
C SER A 171 5.30 24.84 -14.87
N THR A 172 4.46 25.21 -13.91
CA THR A 172 4.22 26.62 -13.51
C THR A 172 5.30 27.18 -12.60
N LYS A 173 6.08 26.32 -11.95
CA LYS A 173 7.15 26.73 -11.03
C LYS A 173 8.52 26.63 -11.68
N GLU A 174 9.53 27.29 -11.10
CA GLU A 174 10.86 27.35 -11.67
C GLU A 174 11.67 26.09 -11.43
N ARG A 175 11.47 25.46 -10.26
CA ARG A 175 12.24 24.28 -9.83
C ARG A 175 11.42 23.29 -9.04
N VAL A 176 11.93 22.09 -8.89
CA VAL A 176 11.35 21.01 -8.12
C VAL A 176 12.36 20.50 -7.08
N VAL A 177 11.95 20.38 -5.85
CA VAL A 177 12.75 19.75 -4.79
C VAL A 177 11.95 18.56 -4.26
N VAL A 178 12.59 17.40 -4.22
CA VAL A 178 11.96 16.14 -3.79
C VAL A 178 12.61 15.70 -2.49
N MET A 179 11.82 15.26 -1.53
CA MET A 179 12.33 14.65 -0.29
C MET A 179 11.48 13.47 0.13
N GLY A 180 12.12 12.47 0.71
CA GLY A 180 11.48 11.33 1.36
C GLY A 180 11.44 11.47 2.88
N HIS A 181 11.39 10.33 3.56
CA HIS A 181 11.50 10.27 5.02
C HIS A 181 12.98 10.23 5.48
N LYS A 182 13.25 10.63 6.75
CA LYS A 182 14.60 10.77 7.35
C LYS A 182 15.49 9.53 7.26
N ILE A 183 14.92 8.34 7.28
CA ILE A 183 15.66 7.09 7.11
C ILE A 183 15.36 6.56 5.70
N THR A 184 15.80 7.33 4.70
CA THR A 184 15.49 7.03 3.29
C THR A 184 15.82 5.58 2.94
N ASP A 185 14.84 4.88 2.43
CA ASP A 185 14.95 3.51 1.94
C ASP A 185 14.87 3.45 0.41
N VAL A 186 14.78 2.24 -0.14
CA VAL A 186 14.78 2.02 -1.58
C VAL A 186 13.49 2.53 -2.23
N ASP A 187 12.35 2.49 -1.52
CA ASP A 187 11.06 2.97 -2.05
C ASP A 187 11.05 4.50 -2.12
N ALA A 188 11.40 5.18 -1.02
CA ALA A 188 11.51 6.63 -1.00
C ALA A 188 12.49 7.16 -2.05
N LEU A 189 13.69 6.54 -2.16
CA LEU A 189 14.69 6.95 -3.15
C LEU A 189 14.21 6.70 -4.59
N GLY A 190 13.64 5.53 -4.87
CA GLY A 190 13.13 5.19 -6.20
C GLY A 190 12.00 6.12 -6.63
N ALA A 191 11.06 6.42 -5.72
CA ALA A 191 10.00 7.40 -5.95
C ALA A 191 10.58 8.79 -6.24
N ALA A 192 11.57 9.24 -5.47
CA ALA A 192 12.24 10.52 -5.68
C ALA A 192 12.94 10.60 -7.06
N ILE A 193 13.62 9.53 -7.47
CA ILE A 193 14.26 9.42 -8.81
C ILE A 193 13.20 9.47 -9.92
N GLY A 194 12.04 8.83 -9.72
CA GLY A 194 10.93 8.89 -10.68
C GLY A 194 10.43 10.33 -10.87
N ILE A 195 10.24 11.09 -9.78
CA ILE A 195 9.87 12.51 -9.83
C ILE A 195 10.99 13.36 -10.45
N TYR A 196 12.25 13.08 -10.13
CA TYR A 196 13.41 13.73 -10.77
C TYR A 196 13.33 13.58 -12.30
N ARG A 197 13.14 12.38 -12.81
CA ARG A 197 13.01 12.11 -14.26
C ARG A 197 11.82 12.83 -14.86
N ALA A 198 10.67 12.81 -14.20
CA ALA A 198 9.48 13.51 -14.67
C ALA A 198 9.73 15.04 -14.79
N GLY A 199 10.33 15.65 -13.78
CA GLY A 199 10.63 17.09 -13.81
C GLY A 199 11.70 17.46 -14.86
N LYS A 200 12.73 16.61 -15.04
CA LYS A 200 13.74 16.79 -16.11
C LYS A 200 13.11 16.69 -17.50
N THR A 201 12.13 15.81 -17.70
CA THR A 201 11.38 15.72 -18.98
C THR A 201 10.59 17.01 -19.25
N LEU A 202 10.15 17.70 -18.20
CA LEU A 202 9.51 19.01 -18.32
C LEU A 202 10.50 20.20 -18.42
N GLY A 203 11.81 19.91 -18.54
CA GLY A 203 12.86 20.91 -18.65
C GLY A 203 13.13 21.70 -17.36
N LYS A 204 12.76 21.15 -16.19
CA LYS A 204 12.93 21.82 -14.89
C LYS A 204 14.22 21.40 -14.19
N PRO A 205 14.87 22.31 -13.44
CA PRO A 205 15.85 21.93 -12.43
C PRO A 205 15.17 21.11 -11.35
N VAL A 206 15.72 19.94 -11.03
CA VAL A 206 15.19 19.04 -10.00
C VAL A 206 16.29 18.59 -9.07
N HIS A 207 16.04 18.60 -7.78
CA HIS A 207 16.98 18.18 -6.74
C HIS A 207 16.30 17.23 -5.77
N ILE A 208 17.05 16.22 -5.29
CA ILE A 208 16.59 15.23 -4.31
C ILE A 208 17.32 15.49 -3.00
N VAL A 209 16.59 15.70 -1.91
CA VAL A 209 17.18 15.94 -0.59
C VAL A 209 17.48 14.60 0.08
N VAL A 210 18.73 14.36 0.42
CA VAL A 210 19.19 13.19 1.19
C VAL A 210 20.32 13.65 2.11
N ASN A 211 20.13 13.56 3.43
CA ASN A 211 21.13 13.99 4.40
C ASN A 211 22.13 12.87 4.74
N ASP A 212 21.62 11.77 5.29
CA ASP A 212 22.42 10.63 5.73
C ASP A 212 22.00 9.35 4.98
N PRO A 213 22.57 9.08 3.78
CA PRO A 213 22.18 7.93 3.01
C PRO A 213 22.45 6.62 3.75
N SER A 214 21.41 5.81 3.94
CA SER A 214 21.50 4.49 4.56
C SER A 214 22.36 3.53 3.73
N THR A 215 22.83 2.45 4.33
CA THR A 215 23.65 1.43 3.64
C THR A 215 22.90 0.79 2.46
N SER A 216 21.59 0.74 2.50
CA SER A 216 20.74 0.17 1.44
C SER A 216 20.68 1.04 0.19
N ILE A 217 20.70 2.37 0.34
CA ILE A 217 20.56 3.30 -0.79
C ILE A 217 21.88 3.81 -1.36
N ARG A 218 23.00 3.76 -0.59
CA ARG A 218 24.32 4.22 -1.05
C ARG A 218 24.76 3.63 -2.39
N PRO A 219 24.63 2.30 -2.64
CA PRO A 219 25.01 1.72 -3.93
C PRO A 219 24.18 2.27 -5.10
N LEU A 220 22.88 2.51 -4.86
CA LEU A 220 21.99 3.07 -5.88
C LEU A 220 22.37 4.52 -6.18
N MET A 221 22.56 5.35 -5.16
CA MET A 221 23.00 6.75 -5.33
C MET A 221 24.33 6.84 -6.08
N ALA A 222 25.30 5.99 -5.74
CA ALA A 222 26.61 5.97 -6.39
C ALA A 222 26.49 5.72 -7.91
N GLY A 223 25.52 4.93 -8.37
CA GLY A 223 25.23 4.70 -9.76
C GLY A 223 24.79 5.96 -10.52
N TYR A 224 24.12 6.89 -9.85
CA TYR A 224 23.72 8.18 -10.41
C TYR A 224 24.82 9.23 -10.27
N MET A 225 25.46 9.34 -9.11
CA MET A 225 26.51 10.34 -8.83
C MET A 225 27.75 10.18 -9.73
N ASN A 226 28.07 8.96 -10.11
CA ASN A 226 29.22 8.65 -10.98
C ASN A 226 28.86 8.60 -12.47
N ASN A 227 27.63 8.93 -12.84
CA ASN A 227 27.17 8.87 -14.23
C ASN A 227 27.09 10.30 -14.80
N PRO A 228 27.84 10.60 -15.90
CA PRO A 228 27.85 11.91 -16.53
C PRO A 228 26.50 12.34 -17.13
N ASP A 229 25.56 11.43 -17.29
CA ASP A 229 24.21 11.75 -17.78
C ASP A 229 23.33 12.45 -16.72
N TYR A 230 23.81 12.53 -15.47
CA TYR A 230 23.09 13.16 -14.36
C TYR A 230 23.89 14.35 -13.82
N GLU A 231 23.16 15.37 -13.38
CA GLU A 231 23.76 16.58 -12.84
C GLU A 231 24.40 16.30 -11.47
N PRO A 232 25.58 16.87 -11.17
CA PRO A 232 26.20 16.75 -9.84
C PRO A 232 25.29 17.26 -8.71
N SER A 233 24.39 18.19 -9.01
CA SER A 233 23.41 18.76 -8.09
C SER A 233 22.11 17.95 -7.97
N MET A 234 22.06 16.73 -8.53
CA MET A 234 20.89 15.85 -8.41
C MET A 234 20.54 15.57 -6.93
N PHE A 235 21.56 15.25 -6.13
CA PHE A 235 21.41 15.03 -4.70
C PHE A 235 21.98 16.24 -3.93
N ILE A 236 21.19 16.76 -3.00
CA ILE A 236 21.55 17.90 -2.15
C ILE A 236 21.27 17.58 -0.68
N ASP A 237 21.97 18.27 0.20
CA ASP A 237 21.71 18.18 1.62
C ASP A 237 20.63 19.20 2.08
N ARG A 238 20.28 19.14 3.36
CA ARG A 238 19.29 20.03 3.98
C ARG A 238 19.67 21.51 3.83
N ASN A 239 20.93 21.88 4.02
CA ASN A 239 21.35 23.27 3.97
C ASN A 239 21.22 23.82 2.55
N GLN A 240 21.68 23.06 1.55
CA GLN A 240 21.53 23.39 0.16
C GLN A 240 20.06 23.49 -0.24
N ALA A 241 19.19 22.59 0.27
CA ALA A 241 17.76 22.64 0.01
C ALA A 241 17.10 23.88 0.61
N MET A 242 17.49 24.28 1.82
CA MET A 242 16.97 25.49 2.45
C MET A 242 17.41 26.79 1.73
N GLU A 243 18.57 26.80 1.08
CA GLU A 243 19.01 27.93 0.25
C GLU A 243 18.29 28.01 -1.09
N LEU A 244 17.84 26.85 -1.62
CA LEU A 244 17.22 26.76 -2.96
C LEU A 244 15.72 26.93 -2.95
N VAL A 245 15.03 26.55 -1.87
CA VAL A 245 13.56 26.52 -1.82
C VAL A 245 13.00 27.92 -1.54
N ASP A 246 12.06 28.33 -2.37
CA ASP A 246 11.32 29.58 -2.29
C ASP A 246 9.87 29.39 -2.79
N ASP A 247 9.08 30.47 -2.89
CA ASP A 247 7.70 30.43 -3.38
C ASP A 247 7.58 29.96 -4.86
N ASN A 248 8.68 29.96 -5.63
CA ASN A 248 8.73 29.47 -7.00
C ASN A 248 9.16 27.98 -7.10
N THR A 249 9.23 27.31 -5.97
CA THR A 249 9.63 25.91 -5.88
C THR A 249 8.42 25.01 -5.61
N VAL A 250 8.34 23.86 -6.31
CA VAL A 250 7.48 22.74 -5.92
C VAL A 250 8.26 21.85 -4.98
N VAL A 251 7.76 21.62 -3.78
CA VAL A 251 8.30 20.59 -2.87
C VAL A 251 7.44 19.34 -2.99
N VAL A 252 8.05 18.24 -3.45
CA VAL A 252 7.38 16.94 -3.56
C VAL A 252 7.87 16.04 -2.43
N VAL A 253 6.96 15.64 -1.58
CA VAL A 253 7.20 14.68 -0.49
C VAL A 253 6.78 13.31 -0.97
N VAL A 254 7.69 12.34 -0.91
CA VAL A 254 7.46 10.95 -1.33
C VAL A 254 7.63 10.00 -0.15
N ASP A 255 6.80 8.96 -0.12
CA ASP A 255 6.88 7.85 0.82
C ASP A 255 6.75 8.24 2.30
N THR A 256 6.16 9.37 2.56
CA THR A 256 5.70 9.77 3.89
C THR A 256 4.67 10.88 3.78
N ASN A 257 3.72 10.90 4.72
CA ASN A 257 2.76 12.00 4.87
C ASN A 257 2.91 12.73 6.23
N LYS A 258 3.94 12.37 7.03
CA LYS A 258 4.20 12.94 8.37
C LYS A 258 5.26 14.04 8.29
N PRO A 259 4.95 15.32 8.66
CA PRO A 259 5.90 16.43 8.65
C PRO A 259 7.19 16.13 9.40
N SER A 260 7.07 15.68 10.66
CA SER A 260 8.22 15.42 11.54
C SER A 260 9.14 14.30 11.05
N TYR A 261 8.69 13.48 10.09
CA TYR A 261 9.44 12.35 9.55
C TYR A 261 10.10 12.64 8.19
N THR A 262 9.85 13.82 7.60
CA THR A 262 10.48 14.22 6.32
C THR A 262 11.96 14.51 6.49
N GLU A 263 12.74 14.39 5.41
CA GLU A 263 14.20 14.71 5.39
C GLU A 263 14.51 16.15 5.84
N CYS A 264 13.62 17.09 5.51
CA CYS A 264 13.74 18.49 5.91
C CYS A 264 12.33 19.08 6.11
N GLU A 265 11.87 19.12 7.35
CA GLU A 265 10.53 19.60 7.68
C GLU A 265 10.34 21.09 7.36
N GLU A 266 11.41 21.89 7.48
CA GLU A 266 11.36 23.34 7.24
C GLU A 266 10.91 23.69 5.82
N LEU A 267 11.23 22.87 4.83
CA LEU A 267 10.82 23.10 3.44
C LEU A 267 9.30 23.15 3.28
N LEU A 268 8.55 22.50 4.18
CA LEU A 268 7.07 22.52 4.18
C LEU A 268 6.50 23.90 4.52
N TYR A 269 7.30 24.81 5.04
CA TYR A 269 6.88 26.17 5.40
C TYR A 269 7.52 27.25 4.51
N MET A 270 8.45 26.87 3.62
CA MET A 270 9.18 27.79 2.74
C MET A 270 8.50 27.98 1.38
N THR A 271 7.58 27.11 1.01
CA THR A 271 6.79 27.23 -0.23
C THR A 271 5.31 26.97 0.03
N ARG A 272 4.47 27.48 -0.85
CA ARG A 272 3.03 27.20 -0.84
C ARG A 272 2.62 26.03 -1.75
N THR A 273 3.57 25.47 -2.51
CA THR A 273 3.29 24.41 -3.48
C THR A 273 3.91 23.10 -3.03
N ILE A 274 3.19 22.40 -2.17
CA ILE A 274 3.59 21.11 -1.60
C ILE A 274 2.74 20.00 -2.20
N VAL A 275 3.40 18.96 -2.68
CA VAL A 275 2.77 17.74 -3.19
C VAL A 275 3.18 16.57 -2.31
N VAL A 276 2.23 15.73 -1.92
CA VAL A 276 2.48 14.51 -1.13
C VAL A 276 2.05 13.30 -1.94
N LEU A 277 2.97 12.36 -2.12
CA LEU A 277 2.76 11.07 -2.79
C LEU A 277 3.19 9.97 -1.81
N ASP A 278 2.24 9.16 -1.33
CA ASP A 278 2.51 8.22 -0.25
C ASP A 278 1.56 7.01 -0.30
N HIS A 279 2.05 5.86 0.09
CA HIS A 279 1.23 4.66 0.21
C HIS A 279 0.93 4.27 1.68
N HIS A 280 1.51 4.98 2.64
CA HIS A 280 1.24 4.75 4.04
C HIS A 280 -0.13 5.28 4.46
N ARG A 281 -0.73 4.67 5.45
CA ARG A 281 -1.99 5.15 6.03
C ARG A 281 -1.77 6.48 6.75
N ARG A 282 -2.77 7.35 6.69
CA ARG A 282 -2.73 8.63 7.40
C ARG A 282 -2.85 8.37 8.90
N GLY A 283 -1.87 8.86 9.66
CA GLY A 283 -1.90 8.90 11.12
C GLY A 283 -2.48 10.23 11.64
N ASN A 284 -2.27 10.47 12.95
CA ASN A 284 -2.70 11.71 13.61
C ASN A 284 -1.92 12.94 13.16
N GLU A 285 -0.69 12.75 12.67
CA GLU A 285 0.17 13.79 12.15
C GLU A 285 0.24 13.67 10.63
N VAL A 286 -0.25 14.69 9.91
CA VAL A 286 -0.25 14.72 8.44
C VAL A 286 0.13 16.11 7.93
N ILE A 287 0.76 16.17 6.76
CA ILE A 287 1.04 17.42 6.04
C ILE A 287 -0.30 18.00 5.56
N GLN A 288 -0.76 19.08 6.22
CA GLN A 288 -2.07 19.67 5.98
C GLN A 288 -2.08 20.73 4.86
N ASN A 289 -0.95 21.37 4.59
CA ASN A 289 -0.80 22.44 3.63
C ASN A 289 -0.43 21.98 2.21
N ALA A 290 -0.59 20.70 1.91
CA ALA A 290 -0.35 20.16 0.58
C ALA A 290 -1.45 20.62 -0.41
N VAL A 291 -1.03 21.21 -1.53
CA VAL A 291 -1.94 21.57 -2.66
C VAL A 291 -2.36 20.32 -3.45
N LEU A 292 -1.57 19.27 -3.39
CA LEU A 292 -1.89 17.96 -3.95
C LEU A 292 -1.48 16.88 -2.94
N SER A 293 -2.44 16.10 -2.50
CA SER A 293 -2.18 14.91 -1.68
C SER A 293 -2.74 13.68 -2.42
N TYR A 294 -1.84 12.76 -2.77
CA TYR A 294 -2.18 11.49 -3.37
C TYR A 294 -1.63 10.37 -2.46
N VAL A 295 -2.49 9.94 -1.57
CA VAL A 295 -2.19 8.90 -0.58
C VAL A 295 -3.08 7.71 -0.88
N GLU A 296 -2.48 6.59 -1.29
CA GLU A 296 -3.18 5.36 -1.67
C GLU A 296 -2.64 4.16 -0.87
N PRO A 297 -3.22 3.88 0.31
CA PRO A 297 -2.77 2.79 1.18
C PRO A 297 -2.86 1.38 0.58
N TYR A 298 -3.43 1.27 -0.61
CA TYR A 298 -3.56 0.01 -1.33
C TYR A 298 -2.51 -0.17 -2.44
N ALA A 299 -1.67 0.82 -2.69
CA ALA A 299 -0.52 0.68 -3.57
C ALA A 299 0.56 -0.16 -2.88
N SER A 300 1.30 -0.97 -3.63
CA SER A 300 2.37 -1.81 -3.09
C SER A 300 3.56 -0.99 -2.61
N SER A 301 3.78 0.18 -3.23
CA SER A 301 4.88 1.09 -2.93
C SER A 301 4.61 2.48 -3.52
N THR A 302 5.28 3.49 -2.98
CA THR A 302 5.28 4.84 -3.55
C THR A 302 5.99 4.87 -4.91
N CYS A 303 6.99 4.03 -5.11
CA CYS A 303 7.64 3.83 -6.42
C CYS A 303 6.64 3.42 -7.51
N GLU A 304 5.76 2.46 -7.23
CA GLU A 304 4.71 2.03 -8.16
C GLU A 304 3.79 3.20 -8.54
N MET A 305 3.33 3.96 -7.53
CA MET A 305 2.48 5.14 -7.76
C MET A 305 3.16 6.19 -8.63
N VAL A 306 4.43 6.49 -8.37
CA VAL A 306 5.21 7.46 -9.15
C VAL A 306 5.47 6.93 -10.57
N ALA A 307 5.75 5.64 -10.73
CA ALA A 307 5.92 5.04 -12.06
C ALA A 307 4.63 5.17 -12.89
N GLU A 308 3.47 4.91 -12.30
CA GLU A 308 2.18 5.09 -12.97
C GLU A 308 1.94 6.55 -13.38
N LEU A 309 2.21 7.51 -12.48
CA LEU A 309 2.06 8.93 -12.76
C LEU A 309 3.03 9.42 -13.85
N SER A 310 4.29 9.00 -13.82
CA SER A 310 5.35 9.53 -14.68
C SER A 310 5.35 8.91 -16.07
N LEU A 311 5.25 7.58 -16.18
CA LEU A 311 5.37 6.87 -17.46
C LEU A 311 4.15 7.06 -18.36
N ILE A 312 2.94 7.07 -17.78
CA ILE A 312 1.70 7.06 -18.57
C ILE A 312 1.21 8.48 -18.89
N HIS A 313 1.53 9.47 -18.04
CA HIS A 313 0.86 10.78 -18.08
C HIS A 313 1.77 12.01 -18.16
N ILE A 314 3.04 11.88 -17.78
CA ILE A 314 3.98 13.01 -17.78
C ILE A 314 4.98 12.88 -18.93
N SER A 315 5.47 11.67 -19.19
CA SER A 315 6.56 11.39 -20.13
C SER A 315 6.09 11.06 -21.55
N GLU A 316 4.84 10.63 -21.76
CA GLU A 316 4.31 10.42 -23.13
C GLU A 316 3.66 11.71 -23.65
N PRO A 317 4.05 12.20 -24.84
CA PRO A 317 3.27 13.23 -25.52
C PRO A 317 1.88 12.66 -25.81
N THR A 318 0.86 13.37 -25.35
CA THR A 318 -0.52 13.01 -25.64
C THR A 318 -0.68 12.89 -27.14
N ARG A 319 -1.20 11.76 -27.64
CA ARG A 319 -1.53 11.50 -29.06
C ARG A 319 -2.42 12.60 -29.71
N GLN A 320 -2.80 13.63 -28.98
CA GLN A 320 -3.61 14.77 -29.44
C GLN A 320 -2.78 15.92 -30.07
N GLU A 321 -1.45 15.91 -29.94
CA GLU A 321 -0.60 16.93 -30.62
C GLU A 321 -0.05 16.48 -31.99
N ALA A 322 -0.52 15.35 -32.50
CA ALA A 322 -0.10 14.78 -33.78
C ALA A 322 -1.23 14.73 -34.83
N ILE A 323 -2.15 15.72 -34.82
CA ILE A 323 -3.14 15.93 -35.90
C ILE A 323 -3.11 17.37 -36.36
#